data_6e04f190cdcb093ccf7062a9d947a231
#
_entry.id   6e04f190cdcb093ccf7062a9d947a231
#
_cell.length_a   1.000
_cell.length_b   1.000
_cell.length_c   1.000
_cell.angle_alpha   90.00
_cell.angle_beta   90.00
_cell.angle_gamma   90.00
#
_symmetry.space_group_name_H-M   'P 1'
#
loop_
_entity.id
_entity.type
_entity.pdbx_description
1 polymer ?
#
loop_
_entity_poly.entity_id
_entity_poly.type
_entity_poly.pdbx_seq_one_letter_code
_entity_poly.pdbx_strand_id
1 'polypeptide(L)'
;MSTVPPNENKDLIKEVEVAPEKAFSKTSEFIPKSEPAVRRDRTRTPSDMFEKVVFVNRCAKVVKGGRRFSFSALVVVGDKKGKVGVGFGKAREVAEAIRKGTENAKKNIYTYNIGPSTLPHEVNGVFGGGRVLLRPASLGTGLIAGGGVRSVLEAAGVKDVLAKSMGSSNPANVVKATVDALSRLRTRTQILESRGKKRAPRPVQVVAV
;
A
#
# COMPACT_ATOMS: atom_id res chain seq x y z
N MET A 1 44.38 -56.29 -26.29
CA MET A 1 43.27 -56.95 -27.00
C MET A 1 42.26 -57.33 -25.93
N SER A 2 41.24 -56.50 -25.68
CA SER A 2 40.20 -56.74 -24.72
C SER A 2 38.89 -56.47 -25.42
N THR A 3 38.19 -57.56 -25.72
CA THR A 3 36.93 -57.61 -26.41
C THR A 3 35.82 -57.18 -25.48
N VAL A 4 35.05 -56.17 -25.84
CA VAL A 4 33.80 -55.73 -25.20
C VAL A 4 32.68 -56.66 -25.64
N PRO A 5 31.85 -57.20 -24.76
CA PRO A 5 30.69 -58.01 -25.17
C PRO A 5 29.54 -57.12 -25.64
N PRO A 6 28.69 -57.59 -26.57
CA PRO A 6 27.58 -56.85 -27.11
C PRO A 6 26.42 -56.75 -26.12
N ASN A 7 25.79 -55.56 -26.08
CA ASN A 7 24.65 -55.22 -25.27
C ASN A 7 23.36 -55.84 -25.82
N GLU A 8 22.92 -56.95 -25.20
CA GLU A 8 21.61 -57.57 -25.41
C GLU A 8 20.55 -56.85 -24.54
N ASN A 9 19.94 -55.82 -25.06
CA ASN A 9 18.69 -55.26 -24.49
C ASN A 9 17.88 -54.55 -25.59
N LYS A 10 17.49 -55.36 -26.59
CA LYS A 10 16.62 -54.88 -27.68
C LYS A 10 15.29 -55.63 -27.72
N ASP A 11 14.67 -56.02 -26.67
CA ASP A 11 13.35 -56.64 -26.76
C ASP A 11 12.53 -56.47 -25.48
N LEU A 12 12.22 -55.25 -25.08
CA LEU A 12 11.16 -54.93 -24.10
C LEU A 12 10.51 -53.59 -24.37
N ILE A 13 10.22 -53.30 -25.66
CA ILE A 13 9.24 -52.29 -25.97
C ILE A 13 7.91 -53.01 -26.18
N LYS A 14 7.28 -53.40 -25.07
CA LYS A 14 5.88 -53.77 -25.06
C LYS A 14 5.06 -52.46 -25.02
N GLU A 15 4.17 -52.40 -25.97
CA GLU A 15 3.10 -51.43 -26.17
C GLU A 15 2.53 -50.88 -24.86
N VAL A 16 2.81 -49.61 -24.59
CA VAL A 16 2.03 -48.85 -23.61
C VAL A 16 0.85 -48.28 -24.39
N GLU A 17 -0.31 -48.91 -24.26
CA GLU A 17 -1.59 -48.39 -24.68
C GLU A 17 -1.76 -46.93 -24.17
N VAL A 18 -1.79 -46.00 -25.12
CA VAL A 18 -2.12 -44.64 -24.85
C VAL A 18 -3.61 -44.57 -24.52
N ALA A 19 -3.92 -44.49 -23.23
CA ALA A 19 -5.27 -44.17 -22.77
C ALA A 19 -5.68 -42.79 -23.26
N PRO A 20 -6.94 -42.59 -23.71
CA PRO A 20 -7.38 -41.32 -24.25
C PRO A 20 -7.32 -40.22 -23.20
N GLU A 21 -6.71 -39.10 -23.57
CA GLU A 21 -6.69 -37.86 -22.81
C GLU A 21 -8.11 -37.49 -22.37
N LYS A 22 -8.42 -37.73 -21.11
CA LYS A 22 -9.59 -37.10 -20.48
C LYS A 22 -9.34 -35.60 -20.46
N ALA A 23 -10.18 -34.89 -21.19
CA ALA A 23 -10.26 -33.44 -21.23
C ALA A 23 -10.11 -32.90 -19.79
N PHE A 24 -9.00 -32.18 -19.57
CA PHE A 24 -8.77 -31.41 -18.35
C PHE A 24 -9.78 -30.26 -18.36
N SER A 25 -10.94 -30.49 -17.76
CA SER A 25 -11.92 -29.46 -17.51
C SER A 25 -11.21 -28.38 -16.70
N LYS A 26 -11.09 -27.17 -17.30
CA LYS A 26 -10.64 -25.95 -16.62
C LYS A 26 -11.60 -25.65 -15.50
N THR A 27 -11.39 -26.27 -14.35
CA THR A 27 -11.93 -25.79 -13.09
C THR A 27 -11.13 -24.53 -12.78
N SER A 28 -11.68 -23.40 -13.21
CA SER A 28 -11.24 -22.09 -12.74
C SER A 28 -11.42 -22.10 -11.24
N GLU A 29 -10.35 -22.41 -10.51
CA GLU A 29 -10.30 -22.14 -9.08
C GLU A 29 -10.57 -20.65 -8.91
N PHE A 30 -11.78 -20.38 -8.45
CA PHE A 30 -12.23 -19.09 -7.99
C PHE A 30 -11.35 -18.70 -6.79
N ILE A 31 -10.21 -18.06 -7.08
CA ILE A 31 -9.45 -17.34 -6.05
C ILE A 31 -10.34 -16.17 -5.68
N PRO A 32 -10.94 -16.13 -4.48
CA PRO A 32 -11.65 -14.95 -4.04
C PRO A 32 -10.62 -13.85 -3.94
N LYS A 33 -10.63 -12.91 -4.92
CA LYS A 33 -10.01 -11.61 -4.76
C LYS A 33 -10.73 -10.97 -3.57
N SER A 34 -10.18 -11.15 -2.39
CA SER A 34 -10.51 -10.33 -1.23
C SER A 34 -9.94 -8.92 -1.48
N GLU A 35 -10.59 -8.20 -2.39
CA GLU A 35 -10.43 -6.76 -2.43
C GLU A 35 -11.00 -6.25 -1.10
N PRO A 36 -10.19 -5.59 -0.26
CA PRO A 36 -10.77 -4.84 0.85
C PRO A 36 -11.76 -3.86 0.21
N ALA A 37 -13.03 -3.95 0.59
CA ALA A 37 -14.09 -3.10 0.07
C ALA A 37 -13.83 -1.65 0.51
N VAL A 38 -12.93 -0.99 -0.20
CA VAL A 38 -12.58 0.41 0.00
C VAL A 38 -13.68 1.22 -0.67
N ARG A 39 -14.67 1.63 0.11
CA ARG A 39 -15.76 2.50 -0.36
C ARG A 39 -15.16 3.82 -0.84
N ARG A 40 -15.24 4.09 -2.14
CA ARG A 40 -14.93 5.40 -2.73
C ARG A 40 -16.06 6.36 -2.38
N ASP A 41 -15.87 7.13 -1.34
CA ASP A 41 -16.84 8.14 -0.89
C ASP A 41 -16.67 9.41 -1.74
N ARG A 42 -17.65 9.68 -2.61
CA ARG A 42 -17.63 10.80 -3.58
C ARG A 42 -18.22 12.10 -3.06
N THR A 43 -18.62 12.19 -1.79
CA THR A 43 -19.52 13.24 -1.30
C THR A 43 -18.92 14.25 -0.32
N ARG A 44 -17.64 14.64 -0.43
CA ARG A 44 -17.12 15.74 0.39
C ARG A 44 -16.61 16.89 -0.47
N THR A 45 -17.11 18.10 -0.14
CA THR A 45 -16.68 19.39 -0.67
C THR A 45 -15.18 19.62 -0.49
N PRO A 46 -14.48 20.23 -1.44
CA PRO A 46 -13.02 20.34 -1.49
C PRO A 46 -12.36 21.17 -0.38
N SER A 47 -13.14 21.88 0.47
CA SER A 47 -12.64 22.94 1.35
C SER A 47 -11.98 22.50 2.65
N ASP A 48 -12.18 21.24 3.11
CA ASP A 48 -11.69 20.79 4.43
C ASP A 48 -10.57 19.74 4.38
N MET A 49 -9.94 19.54 3.23
CA MET A 49 -8.89 18.51 3.11
C MET A 49 -7.51 19.09 3.41
N PHE A 50 -6.79 18.44 4.30
CA PHE A 50 -5.38 18.72 4.55
C PHE A 50 -4.55 18.25 3.35
N GLU A 51 -3.78 19.18 2.76
CA GLU A 51 -2.91 18.90 1.62
C GLU A 51 -1.45 19.11 2.02
N LYS A 52 -0.58 18.16 1.72
CA LYS A 52 0.85 18.26 1.99
C LYS A 52 1.68 17.77 0.81
N VAL A 53 2.56 18.64 0.34
CA VAL A 53 3.56 18.28 -0.68
C VAL A 53 4.70 17.52 0.03
N VAL A 54 4.98 16.31 -0.42
CA VAL A 54 6.04 15.47 0.12
C VAL A 54 7.37 15.78 -0.54
N PHE A 55 7.35 15.86 -1.87
CA PHE A 55 8.56 16.05 -2.66
C PHE A 55 8.26 16.68 -4.01
N VAL A 56 9.19 17.54 -4.51
CA VAL A 56 9.14 18.14 -5.83
C VAL A 56 10.47 17.87 -6.53
N ASN A 57 10.40 17.28 -7.73
CA ASN A 57 11.56 17.04 -8.59
C ASN A 57 11.52 17.97 -9.79
N ARG A 58 12.69 18.51 -10.17
CA ARG A 58 12.90 19.20 -11.42
C ARG A 58 13.55 18.25 -12.44
N CYS A 59 12.90 18.06 -13.58
CA CYS A 59 13.43 17.29 -14.70
C CYS A 59 13.82 18.25 -15.83
N ALA A 60 14.89 17.96 -16.54
CA ALA A 60 15.34 18.75 -17.68
C ALA A 60 15.52 17.86 -18.90
N LYS A 61 14.98 18.30 -20.06
CA LYS A 61 15.28 17.73 -21.36
C LYS A 61 16.19 18.67 -22.11
N VAL A 62 17.36 18.20 -22.51
CA VAL A 62 18.29 18.97 -23.37
C VAL A 62 17.72 19.01 -24.79
N VAL A 63 17.67 20.20 -25.36
CA VAL A 63 17.19 20.45 -26.72
C VAL A 63 18.19 21.34 -27.45
N LYS A 64 18.12 21.40 -28.79
CA LYS A 64 18.93 22.31 -29.58
C LYS A 64 18.67 23.75 -29.09
N GLY A 65 19.66 24.41 -28.56
CA GLY A 65 19.59 25.78 -28.02
C GLY A 65 19.31 25.90 -26.53
N GLY A 66 19.23 24.78 -25.74
CA GLY A 66 19.04 24.90 -24.30
C GLY A 66 18.43 23.69 -23.59
N ARG A 67 17.76 23.96 -22.48
CA ARG A 67 17.11 22.93 -21.65
C ARG A 67 15.64 23.27 -21.44
N ARG A 68 14.75 22.28 -21.64
CA ARG A 68 13.34 22.40 -21.32
C ARG A 68 13.06 21.75 -19.97
N PHE A 69 12.63 22.55 -18.99
CA PHE A 69 12.33 22.07 -17.65
C PHE A 69 10.90 21.54 -17.53
N SER A 70 10.73 20.58 -16.64
CA SER A 70 9.45 20.09 -16.17
C SER A 70 9.57 19.74 -14.69
N PHE A 71 8.49 19.87 -13.94
CA PHE A 71 8.43 19.58 -12.52
C PHE A 71 7.47 18.42 -12.26
N SER A 72 7.81 17.59 -11.28
CA SER A 72 6.91 16.56 -10.79
C SER A 72 6.75 16.70 -9.28
N ALA A 73 5.50 16.72 -8.82
CA ALA A 73 5.15 16.84 -7.42
C ALA A 73 4.47 15.57 -6.90
N LEU A 74 4.89 15.09 -5.74
CA LEU A 74 4.22 14.05 -4.97
C LEU A 74 3.43 14.72 -3.85
N VAL A 75 2.11 14.55 -3.85
CA VAL A 75 1.19 15.20 -2.93
C VAL A 75 0.39 14.15 -2.17
N VAL A 76 0.18 14.39 -0.89
CA VAL A 76 -0.70 13.61 -0.02
C VAL A 76 -1.86 14.50 0.41
N VAL A 77 -3.06 13.97 0.35
CA VAL A 77 -4.30 14.65 0.76
C VAL A 77 -5.03 13.78 1.77
N GLY A 78 -5.59 14.38 2.82
CA GLY A 78 -6.36 13.65 3.82
C GLY A 78 -7.33 14.51 4.60
N ASP A 79 -8.26 13.89 5.28
CA ASP A 79 -9.29 14.58 6.09
C ASP A 79 -8.97 14.59 7.59
N LYS A 80 -7.79 14.08 7.99
CA LYS A 80 -7.40 13.87 9.40
C LYS A 80 -8.38 12.99 10.20
N LYS A 81 -9.22 12.23 9.51
CA LYS A 81 -10.25 11.33 10.09
C LYS A 81 -10.15 9.91 9.52
N GLY A 82 -8.95 9.50 9.10
CA GLY A 82 -8.68 8.18 8.55
C GLY A 82 -8.80 8.05 7.04
N LYS A 83 -9.03 9.15 6.30
CA LYS A 83 -9.04 9.12 4.84
C LYS A 83 -7.77 9.75 4.30
N VAL A 84 -7.06 9.04 3.43
CA VAL A 84 -5.83 9.51 2.79
C VAL A 84 -5.81 9.14 1.32
N GLY A 85 -5.36 10.07 0.50
CA GLY A 85 -5.10 9.88 -0.90
C GLY A 85 -3.69 10.32 -1.26
N VAL A 86 -3.08 9.65 -2.23
CA VAL A 86 -1.75 9.98 -2.75
C VAL A 86 -1.85 10.27 -4.23
N GLY A 87 -1.29 11.38 -4.67
CA GLY A 87 -1.29 11.80 -6.05
C GLY A 87 0.08 12.23 -6.55
N PHE A 88 0.31 11.98 -7.82
CA PHE A 88 1.50 12.40 -8.53
C PHE A 88 1.08 13.32 -9.67
N GLY A 89 1.66 14.52 -9.73
CA GLY A 89 1.42 15.50 -10.78
C GLY A 89 2.70 15.86 -11.51
N LYS A 90 2.61 16.10 -12.82
CA LYS A 90 3.72 16.59 -13.65
C LYS A 90 3.26 17.73 -14.54
N ALA A 91 4.03 18.84 -14.53
CA ALA A 91 3.75 20.03 -15.34
C ALA A 91 5.03 20.81 -15.66
N ARG A 92 4.90 21.88 -16.45
CA ARG A 92 6.02 22.78 -16.74
C ARG A 92 6.32 23.72 -15.57
N GLU A 93 5.31 24.03 -14.78
CA GLU A 93 5.38 24.88 -13.59
C GLU A 93 5.11 24.07 -12.32
N VAL A 94 5.71 24.49 -11.20
CA VAL A 94 5.56 23.80 -9.90
C VAL A 94 4.12 23.88 -9.40
N ALA A 95 3.48 25.07 -9.50
CA ALA A 95 2.11 25.27 -9.06
C ALA A 95 1.11 24.36 -9.79
N GLU A 96 1.24 24.25 -11.11
CA GLU A 96 0.41 23.32 -11.91
C GLU A 96 0.69 21.85 -11.57
N ALA A 97 1.96 21.48 -11.31
CA ALA A 97 2.30 20.11 -10.93
C ALA A 97 1.67 19.73 -9.60
N ILE A 98 1.66 20.64 -8.61
CA ILE A 98 1.00 20.45 -7.33
C ILE A 98 -0.52 20.33 -7.53
N ARG A 99 -1.15 21.24 -8.27
CA ARG A 99 -2.60 21.20 -8.55
C ARG A 99 -3.02 19.87 -9.17
N LYS A 100 -2.33 19.41 -10.21
CA LYS A 100 -2.57 18.11 -10.84
C LYS A 100 -2.35 16.94 -9.86
N GLY A 101 -1.32 17.03 -9.02
CA GLY A 101 -1.07 16.06 -7.95
C GLY A 101 -2.21 15.99 -6.95
N THR A 102 -2.70 17.13 -6.48
CA THR A 102 -3.84 17.22 -5.55
C THR A 102 -5.12 16.65 -6.16
N GLU A 103 -5.45 17.02 -7.40
CA GLU A 103 -6.61 16.47 -8.10
C GLU A 103 -6.53 14.94 -8.24
N ASN A 104 -5.35 14.43 -8.56
CA ASN A 104 -5.12 12.98 -8.66
C ASN A 104 -5.21 12.30 -7.28
N ALA A 105 -4.68 12.93 -6.22
CA ALA A 105 -4.81 12.42 -4.86
C ALA A 105 -6.28 12.37 -4.40
N LYS A 106 -7.07 13.40 -4.71
CA LYS A 106 -8.51 13.46 -4.41
C LYS A 106 -9.31 12.35 -5.12
N LYS A 107 -8.89 11.92 -6.30
CA LYS A 107 -9.50 10.78 -7.01
C LYS A 107 -9.19 9.44 -6.36
N ASN A 108 -8.04 9.32 -5.68
CA ASN A 108 -7.51 8.09 -5.10
C ASN A 108 -7.51 8.15 -3.56
N ILE A 109 -8.62 8.57 -2.96
CA ILE A 109 -8.79 8.60 -1.50
C ILE A 109 -9.31 7.26 -1.03
N TYR A 110 -8.66 6.70 0.00
CA TYR A 110 -9.03 5.46 0.66
C TYR A 110 -9.26 5.71 2.15
N THR A 111 -10.16 4.94 2.75
CA THR A 111 -10.45 4.98 4.18
C THR A 111 -9.71 3.86 4.88
N TYR A 112 -9.04 4.17 5.98
CA TYR A 112 -8.23 3.24 6.77
C TYR A 112 -8.77 3.07 8.18
N ASN A 113 -8.56 1.88 8.76
CA ASN A 113 -8.97 1.55 10.12
C ASN A 113 -7.93 2.09 11.12
N ILE A 114 -8.09 3.33 11.53
CA ILE A 114 -7.19 4.00 12.48
C ILE A 114 -7.91 4.09 13.83
N GLY A 115 -7.15 3.91 14.93
CA GLY A 115 -7.66 4.17 16.28
C GLY A 115 -7.83 5.67 16.55
N PRO A 116 -8.35 6.05 17.70
CA PRO A 116 -8.63 7.47 18.03
C PRO A 116 -7.38 8.35 18.08
N SER A 117 -6.23 7.80 18.49
CA SER A 117 -4.96 8.54 18.53
C SER A 117 -3.78 7.76 17.94
N THR A 118 -3.83 6.43 17.98
CA THR A 118 -2.73 5.56 17.53
C THR A 118 -3.22 4.43 16.64
N LEU A 119 -2.31 3.60 16.16
CA LEU A 119 -2.61 2.43 15.34
C LEU A 119 -3.11 1.25 16.20
N PRO A 120 -3.97 0.36 15.66
CA PRO A 120 -4.48 -0.80 16.40
C PRO A 120 -3.42 -1.87 16.68
N HIS A 121 -2.44 -2.04 15.81
CA HIS A 121 -1.36 -3.02 15.94
C HIS A 121 -0.15 -2.63 15.09
N GLU A 122 0.97 -3.31 15.33
CA GLU A 122 2.18 -3.19 14.51
C GLU A 122 1.92 -3.76 13.10
N VAL A 123 2.45 -3.07 12.09
CA VAL A 123 2.30 -3.47 10.69
C VAL A 123 3.53 -3.11 9.87
N ASN A 124 3.86 -3.99 8.92
CA ASN A 124 4.87 -3.77 7.90
C ASN A 124 4.19 -3.57 6.54
N GLY A 125 4.43 -2.43 5.92
CA GLY A 125 4.03 -2.15 4.55
C GLY A 125 5.21 -2.29 3.60
N VAL A 126 4.96 -2.81 2.41
CA VAL A 126 5.98 -3.03 1.38
C VAL A 126 5.46 -2.54 0.04
N PHE A 127 6.25 -1.71 -0.64
CA PHE A 127 5.95 -1.30 -2.00
C PHE A 127 7.25 -1.12 -2.82
N GLY A 128 7.43 -1.92 -3.87
CA GLY A 128 8.67 -1.98 -4.60
C GLY A 128 9.84 -2.31 -3.67
N GLY A 129 10.90 -1.51 -3.70
CA GLY A 129 12.04 -1.66 -2.77
C GLY A 129 11.85 -0.95 -1.41
N GLY A 130 10.75 -0.22 -1.19
CA GLY A 130 10.48 0.50 0.06
C GLY A 130 9.76 -0.40 1.07
N ARG A 131 10.21 -0.38 2.33
CA ARG A 131 9.58 -1.04 3.47
C ARG A 131 9.35 -0.03 4.57
N VAL A 132 8.20 -0.06 5.21
CA VAL A 132 7.84 0.84 6.31
C VAL A 132 7.28 0.02 7.45
N LEU A 133 7.92 0.13 8.61
CA LEU A 133 7.43 -0.42 9.86
C LEU A 133 6.65 0.67 10.60
N LEU A 134 5.42 0.37 10.99
CA LEU A 134 4.58 1.23 11.83
C LEU A 134 4.28 0.51 13.14
N ARG A 135 4.50 1.18 14.27
CA ARG A 135 4.19 0.69 15.61
C ARG A 135 3.28 1.65 16.36
N PRO A 136 2.28 1.15 17.08
CA PRO A 136 1.51 1.99 17.98
C PRO A 136 2.40 2.57 19.08
N ALA A 137 2.07 3.77 19.53
CA ALA A 137 2.76 4.45 20.61
C ALA A 137 1.78 4.88 21.71
N SER A 138 2.29 5.15 22.91
CA SER A 138 1.52 5.70 24.01
C SER A 138 1.09 7.14 23.72
N LEU A 139 0.02 7.57 24.38
CA LEU A 139 -0.47 8.94 24.28
C LEU A 139 0.61 9.95 24.67
N GLY A 140 0.78 11.00 23.86
CA GLY A 140 1.76 12.05 24.07
C GLY A 140 3.13 11.79 23.44
N THR A 141 3.38 10.62 22.83
CA THR A 141 4.65 10.34 22.13
C THR A 141 4.80 11.19 20.88
N GLY A 142 3.70 11.52 20.20
CA GLY A 142 3.69 12.24 18.94
C GLY A 142 4.08 11.38 17.74
N LEU A 143 4.24 12.01 16.58
CA LEU A 143 4.61 11.35 15.32
C LEU A 143 6.14 11.29 15.20
N ILE A 144 6.71 10.12 15.46
CA ILE A 144 8.14 9.85 15.25
C ILE A 144 8.30 9.05 13.97
N ALA A 145 8.49 9.76 12.84
CA ALA A 145 8.51 9.18 11.50
C ALA A 145 9.37 9.99 10.54
N GLY A 146 9.91 9.34 9.50
CA GLY A 146 10.56 10.00 8.37
C GLY A 146 9.59 10.88 7.57
N GLY A 147 10.09 11.89 6.86
CA GLY A 147 9.26 12.95 6.23
C GLY A 147 8.11 12.44 5.35
N GLY A 148 8.37 11.44 4.49
CA GLY A 148 7.32 10.86 3.63
C GLY A 148 6.25 10.12 4.43
N VAL A 149 6.66 9.31 5.42
CA VAL A 149 5.74 8.59 6.31
C VAL A 149 4.94 9.56 7.18
N ARG A 150 5.62 10.55 7.78
CA ARG A 150 4.98 11.60 8.60
C ARG A 150 3.88 12.33 7.85
N SER A 151 4.12 12.69 6.58
CA SER A 151 3.12 13.40 5.76
C SER A 151 1.85 12.57 5.56
N VAL A 152 1.97 11.26 5.40
CA VAL A 152 0.82 10.35 5.25
C VAL A 152 0.06 10.19 6.58
N LEU A 153 0.78 10.01 7.69
CA LEU A 153 0.19 9.83 9.02
C LEU A 153 -0.50 11.12 9.53
N GLU A 154 0.07 12.29 9.28
CA GLU A 154 -0.57 13.59 9.57
C GLU A 154 -1.85 13.76 8.76
N ALA A 155 -1.84 13.43 7.46
CA ALA A 155 -3.02 13.48 6.61
C ALA A 155 -4.10 12.47 7.05
N ALA A 156 -3.69 11.31 7.58
CA ALA A 156 -4.57 10.31 8.17
C ALA A 156 -5.19 10.75 9.51
N GLY A 157 -4.54 11.67 10.22
CA GLY A 157 -4.98 12.15 11.54
C GLY A 157 -4.51 11.30 12.71
N VAL A 158 -3.47 10.47 12.50
CA VAL A 158 -2.82 9.74 13.59
C VAL A 158 -1.96 10.71 14.40
N LYS A 159 -1.99 10.60 15.72
CA LYS A 159 -1.25 11.49 16.64
C LYS A 159 0.00 10.85 17.19
N ASP A 160 -0.08 9.58 17.60
CA ASP A 160 0.99 8.90 18.33
C ASP A 160 1.39 7.61 17.60
N VAL A 161 2.56 7.63 16.95
CA VAL A 161 3.10 6.50 16.18
C VAL A 161 4.61 6.54 16.14
N LEU A 162 5.22 5.37 16.24
CA LEU A 162 6.63 5.13 15.93
C LEU A 162 6.73 4.50 14.55
N ALA A 163 7.51 5.09 13.66
CA ALA A 163 7.69 4.57 12.31
C ALA A 163 9.15 4.58 11.88
N LYS A 164 9.53 3.56 11.14
CA LYS A 164 10.85 3.47 10.50
C LYS A 164 10.71 3.07 9.04
N SER A 165 11.23 3.89 8.14
CA SER A 165 11.40 3.53 6.74
C SER A 165 12.70 2.76 6.55
N MET A 166 12.63 1.66 5.80
CA MET A 166 13.73 0.75 5.49
C MET A 166 13.74 0.48 3.99
N GLY A 167 14.89 0.04 3.47
CA GLY A 167 15.05 -0.23 2.04
C GLY A 167 15.20 1.05 1.23
N SER A 168 14.36 1.23 0.22
CA SER A 168 14.47 2.34 -0.73
C SER A 168 14.23 3.71 -0.08
N SER A 169 15.12 4.65 -0.35
CA SER A 169 14.97 6.07 0.06
C SER A 169 14.08 6.89 -0.89
N ASN A 170 13.54 6.30 -1.97
CA ASN A 170 12.66 6.99 -2.91
C ASN A 170 11.35 7.42 -2.21
N PRO A 171 11.05 8.73 -2.14
CA PRO A 171 9.85 9.23 -1.45
C PRO A 171 8.54 8.61 -1.96
N ALA A 172 8.44 8.34 -3.26
CA ALA A 172 7.27 7.72 -3.85
C ALA A 172 7.05 6.29 -3.34
N ASN A 173 8.13 5.49 -3.23
CA ASN A 173 8.05 4.14 -2.72
C ASN A 173 7.70 4.13 -1.22
N VAL A 174 8.32 5.03 -0.44
CA VAL A 174 8.06 5.15 1.00
C VAL A 174 6.60 5.53 1.25
N VAL A 175 6.06 6.53 0.54
CA VAL A 175 4.65 6.94 0.67
C VAL A 175 3.70 5.81 0.31
N LYS A 176 3.93 5.11 -0.80
CA LYS A 176 3.09 3.98 -1.22
C LYS A 176 3.19 2.78 -0.26
N ALA A 177 4.38 2.50 0.28
CA ALA A 177 4.56 1.47 1.31
C ALA A 177 3.81 1.83 2.60
N THR A 178 3.77 3.12 2.98
CA THR A 178 2.98 3.58 4.14
C THR A 178 1.48 3.40 3.89
N VAL A 179 1.00 3.69 2.69
CA VAL A 179 -0.40 3.47 2.29
C VAL A 179 -0.74 1.96 2.31
N ASP A 180 0.15 1.11 1.83
CA ASP A 180 0.00 -0.36 1.93
C ASP A 180 -0.04 -0.82 3.39
N ALA A 181 0.84 -0.29 4.27
CA ALA A 181 0.79 -0.56 5.70
C ALA A 181 -0.58 -0.20 6.30
N LEU A 182 -1.10 1.00 6.01
CA LEU A 182 -2.41 1.43 6.51
C LEU A 182 -3.56 0.55 6.00
N SER A 183 -3.48 0.05 4.77
CA SER A 183 -4.51 -0.84 4.20
C SER A 183 -4.58 -2.21 4.89
N ARG A 184 -3.47 -2.67 5.47
CA ARG A 184 -3.36 -3.94 6.20
C ARG A 184 -3.84 -3.84 7.65
N LEU A 185 -4.15 -2.64 8.14
CA LEU A 185 -4.65 -2.46 9.51
C LEU A 185 -6.03 -3.09 9.69
N ARG A 186 -6.17 -3.91 10.74
CA ARG A 186 -7.42 -4.55 11.12
C ARG A 186 -7.79 -4.16 12.54
N THR A 187 -9.05 -3.84 12.76
CA THR A 187 -9.56 -3.59 14.10
C THR A 187 -9.70 -4.91 14.87
N ARG A 188 -9.64 -4.82 16.19
CA ARG A 188 -9.84 -5.98 17.07
C ARG A 188 -11.17 -6.70 16.79
N THR A 189 -12.21 -5.95 16.51
CA THR A 189 -13.54 -6.48 16.18
C THR A 189 -13.51 -7.31 14.93
N GLN A 190 -12.92 -6.80 13.84
CA GLN A 190 -12.74 -7.53 12.58
C GLN A 190 -11.97 -8.84 12.75
N ILE A 191 -10.90 -8.82 13.57
CA ILE A 191 -10.10 -10.01 13.85
C ILE A 191 -10.91 -11.06 14.63
N LEU A 192 -11.71 -10.63 15.61
CA LEU A 192 -12.55 -11.54 16.40
C LEU A 192 -13.69 -12.11 15.55
N GLU A 193 -14.31 -11.31 14.70
CA GLU A 193 -15.35 -11.75 13.77
C GLU A 193 -14.82 -12.77 12.77
N SER A 194 -13.65 -12.52 12.17
CA SER A 194 -13.00 -13.50 11.26
C SER A 194 -12.63 -14.82 11.93
N ARG A 195 -12.47 -14.83 13.28
CA ARG A 195 -12.24 -16.03 14.10
C ARG A 195 -13.54 -16.65 14.64
N GLY A 196 -14.73 -16.17 14.22
CA GLY A 196 -16.03 -16.64 14.70
C GLY A 196 -16.35 -16.26 16.16
N LYS A 197 -15.54 -15.41 16.80
CA LYS A 197 -15.74 -14.98 18.20
C LYS A 197 -16.37 -13.60 18.24
N LYS A 198 -17.69 -13.52 18.21
CA LYS A 198 -18.43 -12.27 18.46
C LYS A 198 -18.32 -11.90 19.94
N ARG A 199 -17.49 -10.93 20.29
CA ARG A 199 -17.45 -10.39 21.65
C ARG A 199 -18.18 -9.05 21.65
N ALA A 200 -19.15 -8.89 22.56
CA ALA A 200 -19.82 -7.61 22.77
C ALA A 200 -18.80 -6.50 23.04
N PRO A 201 -18.98 -5.27 22.53
CA PRO A 201 -18.10 -4.15 22.84
C PRO A 201 -18.10 -3.94 24.36
N ARG A 202 -16.89 -3.83 24.94
CA ARG A 202 -16.80 -3.45 26.35
C ARG A 202 -17.36 -2.04 26.51
N PRO A 203 -18.28 -1.81 27.46
CA PRO A 203 -18.71 -0.46 27.76
C PRO A 203 -17.49 0.37 28.12
N VAL A 204 -17.36 1.53 27.49
CA VAL A 204 -16.32 2.51 27.84
C VAL A 204 -16.66 2.99 29.23
N GLN A 205 -15.87 2.59 30.23
CA GLN A 205 -15.93 3.20 31.56
C GLN A 205 -15.44 4.64 31.38
N VAL A 206 -16.36 5.58 31.39
CA VAL A 206 -16.04 6.99 31.52
C VAL A 206 -15.56 7.16 32.95
N VAL A 207 -14.25 7.22 33.15
CA VAL A 207 -13.69 7.65 34.43
C VAL A 207 -14.04 9.12 34.53
N ALA A 208 -15.05 9.45 35.34
CA ALA A 208 -15.33 10.83 35.74
C ALA A 208 -14.13 11.31 36.53
N VAL A 209 -13.51 12.40 36.06
CA VAL A 209 -12.47 13.17 36.77
C VAL A 209 -13.18 14.23 37.62
#